data_e24d3a5db03cf4e9c0c5181bb19c63eb
#
_entry.id   e24d3a5db03cf4e9c0c5181bb19c63eb
#
_cell.length_a   1.000
_cell.length_b   1.000
_cell.length_c   1.000
_cell.angle_alpha   90.00
_cell.angle_beta   90.00
_cell.angle_gamma   90.00
#
_symmetry.space_group_name_H-M   'P 1'
#
loop_
_entity.id
_entity.type
_entity.pdbx_description
1 polymer ?
#
loop_
_entity_poly.entity_id
_entity_poly.type
_entity_poly.pdbx_seq_one_letter_code
_entity_poly.pdbx_strand_id
1 'polypeptide(L)'
;LPSKDSDAIKEIDLLKDRNETIILYESPHRIKKTLEKLYSQLGNRKIVLARELTKLNEEFICGTLEELANIDESTLKGEMVLILDGNKAEKEIDIEEIKYRIKYLKSKNLTNKDVIKDLVL
;
A
#
# COMPACT_ATOMS: atom_id res chain seq x y z
N LEU A 1 6.39 0.82 5.94
CA LEU A 1 7.58 -0.04 5.97
C LEU A 1 8.76 0.67 6.61
N PRO A 2 9.65 -0.08 7.26
CA PRO A 2 10.87 0.49 7.82
C PRO A 2 11.72 1.18 6.75
N SER A 3 12.44 2.22 7.14
CA SER A 3 13.30 2.95 6.21
C SER A 3 14.60 2.20 5.88
N LYS A 4 15.05 1.34 6.78
CA LYS A 4 16.25 0.53 6.55
C LYS A 4 15.90 -0.63 5.62
N ASP A 5 16.66 -0.80 4.54
CA ASP A 5 16.39 -1.80 3.51
C ASP A 5 16.27 -3.23 4.04
N SER A 6 17.18 -3.65 4.91
CA SER A 6 17.15 -5.00 5.45
C SER A 6 15.90 -5.26 6.29
N ASP A 7 15.44 -4.25 7.03
CA ASP A 7 14.23 -4.37 7.85
C ASP A 7 12.98 -4.36 6.97
N ALA A 8 12.97 -3.55 5.93
CA ALA A 8 11.86 -3.52 4.98
C ALA A 8 11.71 -4.87 4.26
N ILE A 9 12.82 -5.47 3.87
CA ILE A 9 12.82 -6.78 3.22
C ILE A 9 12.22 -7.85 4.14
N LYS A 10 12.58 -7.83 5.42
CA LYS A 10 12.02 -8.76 6.41
C LYS A 10 10.52 -8.56 6.58
N GLU A 11 10.06 -7.31 6.68
CA GLU A 11 8.63 -7.02 6.81
C GLU A 11 7.85 -7.50 5.60
N ILE A 12 8.35 -7.27 4.40
CA ILE A 12 7.69 -7.72 3.18
C ILE A 12 7.63 -9.25 3.14
N ASP A 13 8.69 -9.92 3.57
CA ASP A 13 8.72 -11.37 3.60
C ASP A 13 7.63 -11.93 4.52
N LEU A 14 7.35 -11.26 5.63
CA LEU A 14 6.27 -11.64 6.53
C LEU A 14 4.89 -11.48 5.89
N LEU A 15 4.76 -10.60 4.91
CA LEU A 15 3.50 -10.36 4.22
C LEU A 15 3.25 -11.32 3.07
N LYS A 16 4.27 -12.04 2.63
CA LYS A 16 4.24 -12.85 1.42
C LYS A 16 3.12 -13.89 1.39
N ASP A 17 2.89 -14.56 2.49
CA ASP A 17 1.92 -15.65 2.56
C ASP A 17 0.57 -15.24 3.13
N ARG A 18 0.36 -13.98 3.40
CA ARG A 18 -0.90 -13.50 3.96
C ARG A 18 -1.96 -13.43 2.89
N ASN A 19 -3.18 -13.84 3.24
CA ASN A 19 -4.32 -13.85 2.33
C ASN A 19 -5.16 -12.57 2.41
N GLU A 20 -4.99 -11.81 3.49
CA GLU A 20 -5.74 -10.59 3.71
C GLU A 20 -5.24 -9.44 2.83
N THR A 21 -6.08 -8.47 2.60
CA THR A 21 -5.67 -7.22 1.97
C THR A 21 -4.71 -6.49 2.91
N ILE A 22 -3.62 -6.01 2.36
CA ILE A 22 -2.55 -5.35 3.11
C ILE A 22 -2.57 -3.86 2.79
N ILE A 23 -2.49 -3.04 3.83
CA ILE A 23 -2.47 -1.58 3.68
C ILE A 23 -1.15 -1.04 4.21
N LEU A 24 -0.45 -0.28 3.38
CA LEU A 24 0.84 0.33 3.73
C LEU A 24 0.76 1.84 3.51
N TYR A 25 1.18 2.60 4.50
CA TYR A 25 1.43 4.03 4.32
C TYR A 25 2.81 4.23 3.73
N GLU A 26 2.92 5.17 2.80
CA GLU A 26 4.21 5.48 2.19
C GLU A 26 4.32 6.96 1.84
N SER A 27 5.56 7.45 1.77
CA SER A 27 5.85 8.83 1.39
C SER A 27 6.21 8.93 -0.09
N PRO A 28 6.04 10.11 -0.71
CA PRO A 28 6.42 10.30 -2.11
C PRO A 28 7.89 9.98 -2.39
N HIS A 29 8.76 10.20 -1.42
CA HIS A 29 10.20 9.97 -1.60
C HIS A 29 10.57 8.49 -1.66
N ARG A 30 9.72 7.64 -1.11
CA ARG A 30 10.01 6.21 -0.98
C ARG A 30 9.12 5.32 -1.83
N ILE A 31 8.08 5.90 -2.42
CA ILE A 31 7.03 5.09 -3.07
C ILE A 31 7.58 4.18 -4.16
N LYS A 32 8.42 4.70 -5.05
CA LYS A 32 8.95 3.90 -6.14
C LYS A 32 9.80 2.75 -5.64
N LYS A 33 10.67 3.03 -4.69
CA LYS A 33 11.54 2.02 -4.08
C LYS A 33 10.74 0.93 -3.39
N THR A 34 9.69 1.33 -2.68
CA THR A 34 8.79 0.39 -2.02
C THR A 34 8.06 -0.49 -3.03
N LEU A 35 7.54 0.09 -4.11
CA LEU A 35 6.87 -0.67 -5.16
C LEU A 35 7.81 -1.68 -5.82
N GLU A 36 9.03 -1.30 -6.08
CA GLU A 36 10.04 -2.20 -6.65
C GLU A 36 10.35 -3.37 -5.73
N LYS A 37 10.48 -3.10 -4.43
CA LYS A 37 10.72 -4.14 -3.44
C LYS A 37 9.54 -5.08 -3.31
N LEU A 38 8.33 -4.55 -3.26
CA LEU A 38 7.12 -5.36 -3.20
C LEU A 38 7.01 -6.27 -4.41
N TYR A 39 7.25 -5.74 -5.60
CA TYR A 39 7.21 -6.52 -6.82
C TYR A 39 8.27 -7.63 -6.80
N SER A 40 9.48 -7.29 -6.41
CA SER A 40 10.60 -8.24 -6.36
C SER A 40 10.34 -9.40 -5.40
N GLN A 41 9.72 -9.14 -4.26
CA GLN A 41 9.55 -10.15 -3.22
C GLN A 41 8.20 -10.88 -3.27
N LEU A 42 7.15 -10.19 -3.67
CA LEU A 42 5.79 -10.74 -3.64
C LEU A 42 5.28 -11.20 -5.01
N GLY A 43 6.00 -10.85 -6.08
CA GLY A 43 5.53 -11.11 -7.43
C GLY A 43 4.51 -10.06 -7.88
N ASN A 44 3.89 -10.30 -9.02
CA ASN A 44 3.00 -9.33 -9.62
C ASN A 44 1.58 -9.50 -9.07
N ARG A 45 1.21 -8.63 -8.14
CA ARG A 45 -0.12 -8.64 -7.51
C ARG A 45 -0.89 -7.38 -7.87
N LYS A 46 -2.20 -7.45 -7.75
CA LYS A 46 -3.05 -6.26 -7.89
C LYS A 46 -2.80 -5.30 -6.74
N ILE A 47 -2.78 -4.03 -7.07
CA ILE A 47 -2.53 -2.98 -6.09
C ILE A 47 -3.33 -1.73 -6.45
N VAL A 48 -3.73 -1.00 -5.42
CA VAL A 48 -4.32 0.33 -5.59
C VAL A 48 -3.44 1.32 -4.85
N LEU A 49 -3.05 2.37 -5.54
CA LEU A 49 -2.35 3.50 -4.93
C LEU A 49 -3.38 4.60 -4.70
N ALA A 50 -3.62 4.91 -3.43
CA ALA A 50 -4.53 5.98 -3.06
C ALA A 50 -3.73 7.21 -2.66
N ARG A 51 -4.04 8.36 -3.28
CA ARG A 51 -3.39 9.63 -3.00
C ARG A 51 -4.39 10.58 -2.37
N GLU A 52 -3.94 11.36 -1.40
CA GLU A 52 -4.76 12.38 -0.74
C GLU A 52 -6.10 11.82 -0.26
N LEU A 53 -6.06 10.60 0.29
CA LEU A 53 -7.24 9.88 0.73
C LEU A 53 -8.03 10.69 1.76
N THR A 54 -9.36 10.76 1.58
CA THR A 54 -10.31 11.54 2.39
C THR A 54 -10.14 13.06 2.30
N LYS A 55 -9.33 13.53 1.35
CA LYS A 55 -9.15 14.94 1.06
C LYS A 55 -9.83 15.33 -0.25
N LEU A 56 -9.84 16.62 -0.55
CA LEU A 56 -10.54 17.16 -1.73
C LEU A 56 -10.05 16.55 -3.05
N ASN A 57 -8.75 16.37 -3.19
CA ASN A 57 -8.14 15.87 -4.43
C ASN A 57 -7.80 14.37 -4.35
N GLU A 58 -8.66 13.61 -3.75
CA GLU A 58 -8.50 12.18 -3.62
C GLU A 58 -8.39 11.50 -4.99
N GLU A 59 -7.43 10.59 -5.14
CA GLU A 59 -7.19 9.88 -6.39
C GLU A 59 -6.85 8.41 -6.11
N PHE A 60 -7.38 7.52 -6.94
CA PHE A 60 -7.05 6.09 -6.87
C PHE A 60 -6.45 5.64 -8.19
N ILE A 61 -5.27 5.04 -8.12
CA ILE A 61 -4.59 4.48 -9.29
C ILE A 61 -4.57 2.96 -9.13
N CYS A 62 -5.30 2.26 -9.97
CA CYS A 62 -5.42 0.80 -9.93
C CYS A 62 -4.51 0.15 -10.96
N GLY A 63 -3.94 -0.99 -10.60
CA GLY A 63 -3.08 -1.72 -11.51
C GLY A 63 -2.41 -2.90 -10.83
N THR A 64 -1.27 -3.30 -11.36
CA THR A 64 -0.45 -4.35 -10.77
C THR A 64 0.85 -3.74 -10.24
N LEU A 65 1.57 -4.49 -9.41
CA LEU A 65 2.85 -4.02 -8.90
C LEU A 65 3.83 -3.68 -10.03
N GLU A 66 3.83 -4.49 -11.09
CA GLU A 66 4.69 -4.22 -12.25
C GLU A 66 4.35 -2.88 -12.91
N GLU A 67 3.07 -2.63 -13.14
CA GLU A 67 2.63 -1.40 -13.76
C GLU A 67 2.97 -0.18 -12.92
N LEU A 68 2.71 -0.25 -11.61
CA LEU A 68 2.92 0.88 -10.72
C LEU A 68 4.40 1.12 -10.41
N ALA A 69 5.22 0.07 -10.43
CA ALA A 69 6.67 0.24 -10.27
C ALA A 69 7.30 1.02 -11.42
N ASN A 70 6.64 1.06 -12.58
CA ASN A 70 7.11 1.79 -13.75
C ASN A 70 6.46 3.18 -13.92
N ILE A 71 5.62 3.58 -12.98
CA ILE A 71 4.96 4.89 -13.07
C ILE A 71 5.98 6.02 -12.84
N ASP A 72 5.73 7.17 -13.47
CA ASP A 72 6.57 8.35 -13.27
C ASP A 72 6.31 8.92 -11.87
N GLU A 73 7.30 8.79 -11.00
CA GLU A 73 7.17 9.23 -9.61
C GLU A 73 6.99 10.73 -9.46
N SER A 74 7.36 11.51 -10.48
CA SER A 74 7.17 12.96 -10.44
C SER A 74 5.70 13.36 -10.39
N THR A 75 4.80 12.46 -10.80
CA THR A 75 3.36 12.68 -10.73
C THR A 75 2.77 12.32 -9.37
N LEU A 76 3.54 11.64 -8.53
CA LEU A 76 3.08 11.14 -7.24
C LEU A 76 3.48 12.10 -6.13
N LYS A 77 2.50 12.86 -5.62
CA LYS A 77 2.71 13.85 -4.58
C LYS A 77 1.70 13.68 -3.46
N GLY A 78 2.06 14.13 -2.28
CA GLY A 78 1.18 14.13 -1.14
C GLY A 78 1.16 12.80 -0.40
N GLU A 79 0.20 12.65 0.47
CA GLU A 79 0.04 11.44 1.30
C GLU A 79 -0.42 10.26 0.44
N MET A 80 0.23 9.12 0.61
CA MET A 80 -0.07 7.93 -0.17
C MET A 80 -0.32 6.71 0.70
N VAL A 81 -1.23 5.86 0.21
CA VAL A 81 -1.55 4.59 0.83
C VAL A 81 -1.54 3.53 -0.26
N LEU A 82 -0.82 2.45 -0.01
CA LEU A 82 -0.80 1.29 -0.89
C LEU A 82 -1.76 0.24 -0.36
N ILE A 83 -2.64 -0.23 -1.22
CA ILE A 83 -3.63 -1.26 -0.89
C ILE A 83 -3.32 -2.46 -1.76
N LEU A 84 -2.79 -3.51 -1.14
CA LEU A 84 -2.25 -4.66 -1.85
C LEU A 84 -3.12 -5.88 -1.61
N ASP A 85 -3.49 -6.59 -2.68
CA ASP A 85 -4.17 -7.86 -2.55
C ASP A 85 -3.30 -8.87 -1.83
N GLY A 86 -3.93 -9.73 -1.04
CA GLY A 86 -3.25 -10.83 -0.39
C GLY A 86 -2.79 -11.90 -1.38
N ASN A 87 -2.11 -12.91 -0.85
CA ASN A 87 -1.53 -13.98 -1.66
C ASN A 87 -2.57 -14.74 -2.50
N LYS A 88 -3.77 -14.91 -1.94
CA LYS A 88 -4.90 -15.50 -2.66
C LYS A 88 -6.03 -14.48 -2.70
N ALA A 89 -6.08 -13.70 -3.75
CA ALA A 89 -7.09 -12.66 -3.91
C ALA A 89 -8.44 -13.30 -4.30
N GLU A 90 -9.20 -13.69 -3.31
CA GLU A 90 -10.54 -14.26 -3.51
C GLU A 90 -11.62 -13.19 -3.61
N LYS A 91 -11.30 -11.99 -3.17
CA LYS A 91 -12.21 -10.85 -3.17
C LYS A 91 -11.57 -9.68 -3.88
N GLU A 92 -12.39 -8.88 -4.54
CA GLU A 92 -11.92 -7.61 -5.05
C GLU A 92 -11.71 -6.64 -3.90
N ILE A 93 -10.82 -5.69 -4.10
CA ILE A 93 -10.56 -4.64 -3.12
C ILE A 93 -11.78 -3.74 -3.04
N ASP A 94 -12.38 -3.65 -1.87
CA ASP A 94 -13.47 -2.73 -1.60
C ASP A 94 -12.89 -1.40 -1.12
N ILE A 95 -12.78 -0.47 -2.04
CA ILE A 95 -12.16 0.83 -1.77
C ILE A 95 -12.92 1.60 -0.69
N GLU A 96 -14.25 1.55 -0.69
CA GLU A 96 -15.04 2.28 0.30
C GLU A 96 -14.83 1.74 1.71
N GLU A 97 -14.78 0.43 1.87
CA GLU A 97 -14.51 -0.18 3.17
C GLU A 97 -13.10 0.16 3.66
N ILE A 98 -12.11 0.09 2.79
CA ILE A 98 -10.72 0.41 3.13
C ILE A 98 -10.60 1.88 3.50
N LYS A 99 -11.26 2.75 2.77
CA LYS A 99 -11.30 4.17 3.06
C LYS A 99 -11.86 4.45 4.46
N TYR A 100 -12.94 3.76 4.82
CA TYR A 100 -13.52 3.86 6.15
C TYR A 100 -12.53 3.40 7.22
N ARG A 101 -11.87 2.26 7.00
CA ARG A 101 -10.90 1.71 7.95
C ARG A 101 -9.69 2.63 8.13
N ILE A 102 -9.19 3.20 7.04
CA ILE A 102 -8.06 4.14 7.12
C ILE A 102 -8.45 5.38 7.91
N LYS A 103 -9.65 5.89 7.66
CA LYS A 103 -10.15 7.06 8.40
C LYS A 103 -10.24 6.78 9.89
N TYR A 104 -10.73 5.60 10.25
CA TYR A 104 -10.79 5.17 11.64
C TYR A 104 -9.41 5.09 12.27
N LEU A 105 -8.46 4.48 11.57
CA LEU A 105 -7.09 4.33 12.07
C LEU A 105 -6.37 5.66 12.23
N LYS A 106 -6.60 6.60 11.33
CA LYS A 106 -6.06 7.96 11.46
C LYS A 106 -6.61 8.67 12.70
N SER A 107 -7.86 8.43 13.04
CA SER A 107 -8.46 9.02 14.24
C SER A 107 -7.80 8.50 15.53
N LYS A 108 -7.04 7.40 15.46
CA LYS A 108 -6.26 6.85 16.56
C LYS A 108 -4.82 7.37 16.57
N ASN A 109 -4.51 8.39 15.79
CA ASN A 109 -3.19 9.03 15.71
C ASN A 109 -2.06 8.09 15.28
N LEU A 110 -2.36 7.15 14.37
CA LEU A 110 -1.32 6.31 13.80
C LEU A 110 -0.46 7.12 12.84
N THR A 111 0.84 6.85 12.83
CA THR A 111 1.79 7.56 11.97
C THR A 111 1.81 6.95 10.56
N ASN A 112 2.29 7.74 9.59
CA ASN A 112 2.44 7.26 8.22
C ASN A 112 3.54 6.22 8.06
N LYS A 113 4.32 5.96 9.10
CA LYS A 113 5.38 4.95 9.08
C LYS A 113 4.87 3.58 9.46
N ASP A 114 3.71 3.52 10.04
CA ASP A 114 3.16 2.25 10.51
C ASP A 114 2.71 1.41 9.32
N VAL A 115 2.96 0.12 9.42
CA VAL A 115 2.42 -0.87 8.50
C VAL A 115 1.09 -1.34 9.09
N ILE A 116 0.03 -1.20 8.34
CA ILE A 116 -1.30 -1.64 8.76
C ILE A 116 -1.55 -3.01 8.15
N LYS A 117 -1.62 -4.02 8.99
CA LYS A 117 -1.80 -5.41 8.58
C LYS A 117 -3.15 -5.92 9.04
N ASP A 118 -3.55 -7.04 8.47
CA ASP A 118 -4.66 -7.84 8.96
C ASP A 118 -6.02 -7.15 8.94
N LEU A 119 -6.21 -6.28 7.99
CA LEU A 119 -7.53 -5.75 7.78
C LEU A 119 -8.33 -6.79 7.00
N VAL A 120 -9.04 -7.60 7.73
CA VAL A 120 -9.89 -8.63 7.14
C VAL A 120 -11.12 -7.95 6.57
N LEU A 121 -11.29 -8.09 5.28
CA LEU A 121 -12.43 -7.53 4.57
C LEU A 121 -13.51 -8.57 4.34
#